data_14cbdc9e9b1792eb85a52ea5671a39ab
#
_entry.id   14cbdc9e9b1792eb85a52ea5671a39ab
#
_cell.length_a   1.000
_cell.length_b   1.000
_cell.length_c   1.000
_cell.angle_alpha   90.00
_cell.angle_beta   90.00
_cell.angle_gamma   90.00
#
_symmetry.space_group_name_H-M   'P 1'
#
loop_
_entity.id
_entity.type
_entity.pdbx_description
1 polymer ?
#
loop_
_entity_poly.entity_id
_entity_poly.type
_entity_poly.pdbx_seq_one_letter_code
_entity_poly.pdbx_strand_id
1 'polypeptide(L)'
;MLKTLQNAFKIKEVREKLLYTFFMLVVTRIGSQLPIPGVNTTFFQELFTRQSNDAFGFFNTITGGSFTNMSVFALSITPYITSSIIMQLLTIAIPKLEEMQQEGEDGRKKIAEYTRYLTVALALMQSVAMSIGFGGKGLLVEFTALNVIVAIVTMTAGSAMLMWIGERITENGVGNGISIVLLFNIISTMPSDMITLYERFLQGKIVAVAVVTAVIIVAVSVAMVVFVIILQDAERRIPVQYSKKMQGRKMVGGQSTSIPLKVNTAGVIPVIFASSLMSFPVVIAGFFQVNYDTIGGKILLALNSSSWFNPERPAYSVGLIVYIALIIVFAYFYTSITFNPLEVANNMKKSGGFIPGIRPGKPTSDYLDGILEYIILIGACGLIIVCLVPIIVSGLFSVSRLSFGGTSLIIIVGVVLETIKAVESQMLVRNYKGFLND
;
A
#
# COMPACT_ATOMS: atom_id res chain seq x y z
N MET A 1 14.17 -17.56 -4.99
CA MET A 1 14.03 -16.69 -3.82
C MET A 1 14.97 -17.02 -2.67
N LEU A 2 14.95 -18.20 -2.04
CA LEU A 2 15.88 -18.54 -0.95
C LEU A 2 17.35 -18.48 -1.36
N LYS A 3 17.71 -18.98 -2.56
CA LYS A 3 19.09 -18.89 -3.10
C LYS A 3 19.51 -17.44 -3.35
N THR A 4 18.60 -16.58 -3.79
CA THR A 4 18.85 -15.14 -4.02
C THR A 4 19.18 -14.45 -2.71
N LEU A 5 18.38 -14.70 -1.65
CA LEU A 5 18.65 -14.16 -0.30
C LEU A 5 19.98 -14.67 0.26
N GLN A 6 20.28 -15.97 0.15
CA GLN A 6 21.56 -16.52 0.59
C GLN A 6 22.76 -15.88 -0.13
N ASN A 7 22.63 -15.63 -1.43
CA ASN A 7 23.67 -14.96 -2.20
C ASN A 7 23.78 -13.47 -1.85
N ALA A 8 22.65 -12.80 -1.58
CA ALA A 8 22.62 -11.41 -1.12
C ALA A 8 23.41 -11.21 0.18
N PHE A 9 23.31 -12.14 1.13
CA PHE A 9 24.07 -12.09 2.40
C PHE A 9 25.58 -12.29 2.22
N LYS A 10 26.02 -12.93 1.13
CA LYS A 10 27.46 -13.10 0.82
C LYS A 10 28.10 -11.81 0.31
N ILE A 11 27.32 -10.91 -0.27
CA ILE A 11 27.80 -9.63 -0.82
C ILE A 11 27.79 -8.58 0.30
N LYS A 12 28.97 -8.06 0.68
CA LYS A 12 29.14 -7.13 1.82
C LYS A 12 28.21 -5.92 1.74
N GLU A 13 28.14 -5.23 0.61
CA GLU A 13 27.30 -4.03 0.45
C GLU A 13 25.82 -4.31 0.58
N VAL A 14 25.32 -5.40 -0.01
CA VAL A 14 23.90 -5.79 0.08
C VAL A 14 23.58 -6.20 1.53
N ARG A 15 24.49 -6.91 2.18
CA ARG A 15 24.35 -7.29 3.58
C ARG A 15 24.29 -6.07 4.50
N GLU A 16 25.15 -5.08 4.31
CA GLU A 16 25.13 -3.82 5.09
C GLU A 16 23.78 -3.09 4.92
N LYS A 17 23.28 -2.99 3.70
CA LYS A 17 21.96 -2.39 3.43
C LYS A 17 20.80 -3.17 4.06
N LEU A 18 20.85 -4.51 4.01
CA LEU A 18 19.84 -5.36 4.67
C LEU A 18 19.87 -5.19 6.19
N LEU A 19 21.07 -5.19 6.79
CA LEU A 19 21.23 -4.95 8.23
C LEU A 19 20.75 -3.56 8.64
N TYR A 20 21.06 -2.54 7.83
CA TYR A 20 20.57 -1.18 8.06
C TYR A 20 19.03 -1.12 8.03
N THR A 21 18.40 -1.73 7.02
CA THR A 21 16.95 -1.83 6.93
C THR A 21 16.36 -2.54 8.15
N PHE A 22 16.94 -3.67 8.55
CA PHE A 22 16.50 -4.41 9.72
C PHE A 22 16.62 -3.59 11.01
N PHE A 23 17.74 -2.90 11.20
CA PHE A 23 17.94 -2.01 12.37
C PHE A 23 16.87 -0.91 12.42
N MET A 24 16.59 -0.25 11.29
CA MET A 24 15.55 0.78 11.24
C MET A 24 14.15 0.23 11.53
N LEU A 25 13.85 -1.00 11.12
CA LEU A 25 12.59 -1.68 11.46
C LEU A 25 12.48 -1.99 12.96
N VAL A 26 13.59 -2.36 13.62
CA VAL A 26 13.61 -2.53 15.08
C VAL A 26 13.31 -1.21 15.78
N VAL A 27 13.89 -0.10 15.32
CA VAL A 27 13.61 1.24 15.86
C VAL A 27 12.13 1.60 15.69
N THR A 28 11.53 1.32 14.53
CA THR A 28 10.09 1.56 14.32
C THR A 28 9.25 0.73 15.30
N ARG A 29 9.64 -0.51 15.58
CA ARG A 29 8.90 -1.36 16.52
C ARG A 29 9.00 -0.88 17.96
N ILE A 30 10.16 -0.43 18.40
CA ILE A 30 10.33 0.17 19.73
C ILE A 30 9.41 1.38 19.87
N GLY A 31 9.42 2.31 18.92
CA GLY A 31 8.58 3.51 18.97
C GLY A 31 7.08 3.19 18.91
N SER A 32 6.68 2.09 18.26
CA SER A 32 5.29 1.64 18.22
C SER A 32 4.77 1.06 19.54
N GLN A 33 5.65 0.73 20.49
CA GLN A 33 5.30 0.25 21.81
C GLN A 33 5.37 1.34 22.89
N LEU A 34 5.98 2.48 22.60
CA LEU A 34 6.10 3.59 23.56
C LEU A 34 4.78 4.38 23.61
N PRO A 35 4.04 4.36 24.71
CA PRO A 35 2.79 5.10 24.82
C PRO A 35 3.05 6.61 24.89
N ILE A 36 2.10 7.39 24.40
CA ILE A 36 2.14 8.86 24.52
C ILE A 36 1.98 9.24 25.99
N PRO A 37 2.82 10.14 26.53
CA PRO A 37 2.69 10.59 27.91
C PRO A 37 1.31 11.21 28.19
N GLY A 38 0.70 10.85 29.32
CA GLY A 38 -0.61 11.37 29.74
C GLY A 38 -1.83 10.77 29.02
N VAL A 39 -1.65 9.71 28.21
CA VAL A 39 -2.72 9.00 27.54
C VAL A 39 -3.09 7.70 28.27
N ASN A 40 -4.40 7.44 28.37
CA ASN A 40 -4.92 6.19 28.91
C ASN A 40 -5.04 5.15 27.78
N THR A 41 -4.09 4.24 27.71
CA THR A 41 -4.04 3.18 26.68
C THR A 41 -5.18 2.18 26.80
N THR A 42 -5.69 1.90 28.02
CA THR A 42 -6.78 0.95 28.25
C THR A 42 -8.11 1.46 27.71
N PHE A 43 -8.35 2.76 27.74
CA PHE A 43 -9.54 3.40 27.19
C PHE A 43 -9.72 3.10 25.69
N PHE A 44 -8.67 3.23 24.93
CA PHE A 44 -8.73 2.94 23.48
C PHE A 44 -8.94 1.46 23.20
N GLN A 45 -8.29 0.58 23.93
CA GLN A 45 -8.48 -0.87 23.81
C GLN A 45 -9.93 -1.28 24.14
N GLU A 46 -10.54 -0.72 25.19
CA GLU A 46 -11.95 -0.96 25.53
C GLU A 46 -12.91 -0.39 24.48
N LEU A 47 -12.63 0.82 23.99
CA LEU A 47 -13.45 1.48 22.96
C LEU A 47 -13.44 0.66 21.66
N PHE A 48 -12.29 0.11 21.30
CA PHE A 48 -12.15 -0.80 20.16
C PHE A 48 -12.82 -2.16 20.37
N THR A 49 -12.86 -2.65 21.60
CA THR A 49 -13.52 -3.92 21.91
C THR A 49 -15.04 -3.77 21.90
N ARG A 50 -15.55 -2.61 22.34
CA ARG A 50 -17.00 -2.32 22.36
C ARG A 50 -17.56 -1.87 21.01
N GLN A 51 -16.81 -1.08 20.25
CA GLN A 51 -17.18 -0.64 18.90
C GLN A 51 -16.38 -1.43 17.86
N SER A 52 -16.97 -2.51 17.37
CA SER A 52 -16.42 -3.31 16.26
C SER A 52 -16.54 -2.57 14.91
N ASN A 53 -16.01 -1.35 14.81
CA ASN A 53 -16.01 -0.59 13.58
C ASN A 53 -14.74 -0.94 12.77
N ASP A 54 -14.91 -1.60 11.62
CA ASP A 54 -13.82 -2.06 10.75
C ASP A 54 -12.95 -0.94 10.19
N ALA A 55 -13.47 0.30 10.10
CA ALA A 55 -12.67 1.44 9.66
C ALA A 55 -11.46 1.69 10.57
N PHE A 56 -11.65 1.60 11.89
CA PHE A 56 -10.55 1.67 12.84
C PHE A 56 -9.67 0.42 12.81
N GLY A 57 -10.25 -0.76 12.51
CA GLY A 57 -9.51 -2.01 12.33
C GLY A 57 -8.50 -1.92 11.19
N PHE A 58 -8.89 -1.35 10.05
CA PHE A 58 -7.99 -1.10 8.93
C PHE A 58 -6.84 -0.15 9.31
N PHE A 59 -7.15 0.95 10.01
CA PHE A 59 -6.14 1.86 10.55
C PHE A 59 -5.18 1.14 11.50
N ASN A 60 -5.71 0.35 12.42
CA ASN A 60 -4.89 -0.41 13.38
C ASN A 60 -3.96 -1.41 12.69
N THR A 61 -4.40 -2.03 11.61
CA THR A 61 -3.58 -2.95 10.81
C THR A 61 -2.43 -2.23 10.12
N ILE A 62 -2.69 -1.10 9.45
CA ILE A 62 -1.66 -0.31 8.78
C ILE A 62 -0.67 0.29 9.79
N THR A 63 -1.14 0.64 10.98
CA THR A 63 -0.29 1.19 12.04
C THR A 63 0.43 0.12 12.86
N GLY A 64 0.19 -1.16 12.61
CA GLY A 64 0.84 -2.26 13.32
C GLY A 64 0.49 -2.35 14.80
N GLY A 65 -0.75 -1.98 15.18
CA GLY A 65 -1.20 -1.93 16.56
C GLY A 65 -0.84 -0.65 17.32
N SER A 66 -0.06 0.25 16.71
CA SER A 66 0.37 1.50 17.32
C SER A 66 -0.79 2.44 17.64
N PHE A 67 -1.84 2.38 16.83
CA PHE A 67 -3.05 3.17 17.03
C PHE A 67 -3.83 2.73 18.26
N THR A 68 -4.05 1.43 18.44
CA THR A 68 -4.77 0.87 19.60
C THR A 68 -4.02 1.09 20.91
N ASN A 69 -2.69 1.05 20.84
CA ASN A 69 -1.82 1.29 22.01
C ASN A 69 -1.56 2.77 22.25
N MET A 70 -2.11 3.68 21.42
CA MET A 70 -1.83 5.12 21.48
C MET A 70 -0.36 5.43 21.69
N SER A 71 0.47 4.81 20.86
CA SER A 71 1.90 4.98 20.90
C SER A 71 2.36 6.27 20.21
N VAL A 72 3.63 6.63 20.37
CA VAL A 72 4.25 7.77 19.67
C VAL A 72 4.00 7.69 18.16
N PHE A 73 3.94 6.47 17.60
CA PHE A 73 3.65 6.21 16.19
C PHE A 73 2.17 5.90 15.90
N ALA A 74 1.23 6.41 16.72
CA ALA A 74 -0.20 6.14 16.56
C ALA A 74 -0.74 6.53 15.16
N LEU A 75 -0.28 7.62 14.55
CA LEU A 75 -0.66 8.02 13.19
C LEU A 75 0.08 7.22 12.11
N SER A 76 1.18 6.55 12.48
CA SER A 76 2.02 5.78 11.54
C SER A 76 2.46 6.60 10.31
N ILE A 77 2.59 5.96 9.17
CA ILE A 77 2.93 6.55 7.86
C ILE A 77 1.67 7.07 7.13
N THR A 78 0.48 6.93 7.72
CA THR A 78 -0.79 7.28 7.06
C THR A 78 -0.83 8.74 6.55
N PRO A 79 -0.37 9.77 7.31
CA PRO A 79 -0.33 11.13 6.80
C PRO A 79 0.57 11.28 5.57
N TYR A 80 1.68 10.56 5.52
CA TYR A 80 2.59 10.58 4.36
C TYR A 80 1.96 9.94 3.13
N ILE A 81 1.28 8.79 3.29
CA ILE A 81 0.59 8.14 2.18
C ILE A 81 -0.47 9.08 1.60
N THR A 82 -1.30 9.66 2.45
CA THR A 82 -2.34 10.62 2.03
C THR A 82 -1.72 11.84 1.34
N SER A 83 -0.64 12.38 1.89
CA SER A 83 0.10 13.50 1.32
C SER A 83 0.69 13.17 -0.06
N SER A 84 1.30 12.00 -0.21
CA SER A 84 1.86 11.52 -1.48
C SER A 84 0.77 11.37 -2.55
N ILE A 85 -0.41 10.85 -2.17
CA ILE A 85 -1.57 10.74 -3.04
C ILE A 85 -2.03 12.14 -3.49
N ILE A 86 -2.22 13.05 -2.55
CA ILE A 86 -2.65 14.43 -2.84
C ILE A 86 -1.64 15.10 -3.78
N MET A 87 -0.34 14.97 -3.52
CA MET A 87 0.69 15.57 -4.37
C MET A 87 0.70 14.96 -5.78
N GLN A 88 0.51 13.65 -5.93
CA GLN A 88 0.38 13.01 -7.25
C GLN A 88 -0.83 13.53 -8.02
N LEU A 89 -1.98 13.71 -7.36
CA LEU A 89 -3.17 14.29 -7.96
C LEU A 89 -2.95 15.74 -8.35
N LEU A 90 -2.31 16.54 -7.49
CA LEU A 90 -1.99 17.95 -7.75
C LEU A 90 -0.99 18.12 -8.89
N THR A 91 -0.06 17.18 -9.05
CA THR A 91 0.92 17.20 -10.15
C THR A 91 0.24 17.10 -11.52
N ILE A 92 -0.91 16.45 -11.60
CA ILE A 92 -1.70 16.35 -12.84
C ILE A 92 -2.60 17.59 -13.00
N ALA A 93 -3.18 18.06 -11.89
CA ALA A 93 -4.13 19.18 -11.93
C ALA A 93 -3.44 20.54 -12.13
N ILE A 94 -2.18 20.68 -11.73
CA ILE A 94 -1.44 21.95 -11.76
C ILE A 94 -0.28 21.84 -12.76
N PRO A 95 -0.34 22.53 -13.93
CA PRO A 95 0.69 22.47 -14.96
C PRO A 95 2.11 22.76 -14.46
N LYS A 96 2.25 23.70 -13.52
CA LYS A 96 3.55 24.04 -12.94
C LYS A 96 4.21 22.89 -12.17
N LEU A 97 3.41 22.02 -11.51
CA LEU A 97 3.92 20.84 -10.83
C LEU A 97 4.25 19.72 -11.82
N GLU A 98 3.50 19.62 -12.92
CA GLU A 98 3.78 18.72 -14.02
C GLU A 98 5.13 19.08 -14.69
N GLU A 99 5.36 20.37 -15.00
CA GLU A 99 6.65 20.85 -15.53
C GLU A 99 7.80 20.49 -14.57
N MET A 100 7.63 20.74 -13.27
CA MET A 100 8.64 20.37 -12.27
C MET A 100 8.90 18.85 -12.25
N GLN A 101 7.90 18.01 -12.45
CA GLN A 101 8.10 16.55 -12.53
C GLN A 101 8.93 16.16 -13.77
N GLN A 102 8.79 16.89 -14.88
CA GLN A 102 9.52 16.70 -16.12
C GLN A 102 10.97 17.26 -16.08
N GLU A 103 11.28 18.20 -15.16
CA GLU A 103 12.63 18.75 -14.95
C GLU A 103 13.69 17.72 -14.48
N GLY A 104 13.28 16.47 -14.21
CA GLY A 104 14.16 15.38 -13.80
C GLY A 104 14.39 15.29 -12.30
N GLU A 105 15.65 15.03 -11.85
CA GLU A 105 15.93 14.78 -10.43
C GLU A 105 15.67 15.99 -9.52
N ASP A 106 15.98 17.19 -9.96
CA ASP A 106 15.84 18.39 -9.13
C ASP A 106 14.38 18.77 -8.92
N GLY A 107 13.54 18.62 -9.96
CA GLY A 107 12.10 18.80 -9.83
C GLY A 107 11.45 17.76 -8.91
N ARG A 108 11.85 16.49 -9.04
CA ARG A 108 11.37 15.42 -8.15
C ARG A 108 11.75 15.66 -6.69
N LYS A 109 12.95 16.18 -6.40
CA LYS A 109 13.36 16.55 -5.04
C LYS A 109 12.46 17.63 -4.45
N LYS A 110 12.10 18.67 -5.23
CA LYS A 110 11.18 19.73 -4.78
C LYS A 110 9.77 19.18 -4.51
N ILE A 111 9.26 18.29 -5.37
CA ILE A 111 7.96 17.64 -5.14
C ILE A 111 8.01 16.80 -3.85
N ALA A 112 9.10 16.09 -3.60
CA ALA A 112 9.29 15.35 -2.34
C ALA A 112 9.32 16.28 -1.12
N GLU A 113 9.93 17.46 -1.20
CA GLU A 113 9.90 18.47 -0.12
C GLU A 113 8.47 18.97 0.15
N TYR A 114 7.69 19.28 -0.88
CA TYR A 114 6.28 19.66 -0.71
C TYR A 114 5.46 18.53 -0.08
N THR A 115 5.73 17.28 -0.47
CA THR A 115 5.10 16.11 0.15
C THR A 115 5.42 16.02 1.64
N ARG A 116 6.66 16.30 2.06
CA ARG A 116 7.07 16.33 3.48
C ARG A 116 6.32 17.42 4.25
N TYR A 117 6.26 18.66 3.73
CA TYR A 117 5.52 19.75 4.38
C TYR A 117 4.03 19.41 4.53
N LEU A 118 3.42 18.87 3.47
CA LEU A 118 2.02 18.47 3.50
C LEU A 118 1.80 17.31 4.49
N THR A 119 2.75 16.38 4.61
CA THR A 119 2.70 15.28 5.58
C THR A 119 2.66 15.80 7.01
N VAL A 120 3.53 16.75 7.35
CA VAL A 120 3.56 17.34 8.71
C VAL A 120 2.28 18.12 8.99
N ALA A 121 1.77 18.86 8.01
CA ALA A 121 0.51 19.60 8.14
C ALA A 121 -0.69 18.66 8.36
N LEU A 122 -0.77 17.57 7.59
CA LEU A 122 -1.83 16.57 7.75
C LEU A 122 -1.69 15.80 9.07
N ALA A 123 -0.46 15.44 9.49
CA ALA A 123 -0.20 14.80 10.78
C ALA A 123 -0.64 15.70 11.94
N LEU A 124 -0.34 17.00 11.86
CA LEU A 124 -0.77 17.97 12.86
C LEU A 124 -2.30 18.09 12.90
N MET A 125 -2.96 18.18 11.76
CA MET A 125 -4.43 18.23 11.69
C MET A 125 -5.07 16.97 12.29
N GLN A 126 -4.55 15.80 11.96
CA GLN A 126 -5.07 14.53 12.47
C GLN A 126 -4.81 14.38 13.98
N SER A 127 -3.62 14.78 14.46
CA SER A 127 -3.28 14.72 15.90
C SER A 127 -4.14 15.66 16.73
N VAL A 128 -4.43 16.88 16.22
CA VAL A 128 -5.36 17.83 16.85
C VAL A 128 -6.77 17.22 16.92
N ALA A 129 -7.26 16.69 15.81
CA ALA A 129 -8.57 16.06 15.74
C ALA A 129 -8.70 14.88 16.73
N MET A 130 -7.68 14.02 16.83
CA MET A 130 -7.66 12.91 17.78
C MET A 130 -7.59 13.37 19.23
N SER A 131 -6.68 14.29 19.55
CA SER A 131 -6.46 14.75 20.93
C SER A 131 -7.67 15.49 21.48
N ILE A 132 -8.37 16.30 20.68
CA ILE A 132 -9.58 17.01 21.07
C ILE A 132 -10.81 16.09 21.03
N GLY A 133 -10.97 15.32 19.95
CA GLY A 133 -12.15 14.48 19.74
C GLY A 133 -12.30 13.35 20.75
N PHE A 134 -11.21 12.75 21.19
CA PHE A 134 -11.21 11.67 22.19
C PHE A 134 -10.70 12.09 23.56
N GLY A 135 -9.98 13.22 23.67
CA GLY A 135 -9.38 13.68 24.91
C GLY A 135 -10.39 13.83 26.03
N GLY A 136 -11.53 14.48 25.76
CA GLY A 136 -12.63 14.65 26.71
C GLY A 136 -13.45 13.40 26.99
N LYS A 137 -13.29 12.33 26.19
CA LYS A 137 -13.99 11.05 26.35
C LYS A 137 -13.23 10.03 27.22
N GLY A 138 -12.06 10.41 27.76
CA GLY A 138 -11.24 9.55 28.63
C GLY A 138 -9.94 9.05 27.96
N LEU A 139 -9.59 9.54 26.79
CA LEU A 139 -8.30 9.25 26.15
C LEU A 139 -7.15 9.84 26.97
N LEU A 140 -7.28 11.06 27.46
CA LEU A 140 -6.31 11.69 28.33
C LEU A 140 -6.66 11.42 29.79
N VAL A 141 -5.67 11.07 30.61
CA VAL A 141 -5.84 10.86 32.06
C VAL A 141 -6.41 12.13 32.70
N GLU A 142 -5.88 13.28 32.30
CA GLU A 142 -6.40 14.60 32.66
C GLU A 142 -6.55 15.44 31.38
N PHE A 143 -7.74 15.96 31.12
CA PHE A 143 -7.98 16.83 29.97
C PHE A 143 -7.50 18.25 30.27
N THR A 144 -6.18 18.43 30.28
CA THR A 144 -5.51 19.71 30.51
C THR A 144 -4.92 20.19 29.19
N ALA A 145 -4.88 21.50 28.96
CA ALA A 145 -4.28 22.08 27.75
C ALA A 145 -2.84 21.60 27.48
N LEU A 146 -2.07 21.40 28.56
CA LEU A 146 -0.70 20.90 28.46
C LEU A 146 -0.68 19.45 27.93
N ASN A 147 -1.51 18.55 28.47
CA ASN A 147 -1.58 17.15 28.01
C ASN A 147 -2.05 17.05 26.56
N VAL A 148 -3.01 17.89 26.15
CA VAL A 148 -3.47 17.98 24.75
C VAL A 148 -2.31 18.40 23.82
N ILE A 149 -1.56 19.44 24.18
CA ILE A 149 -0.40 19.91 23.39
C ILE A 149 0.68 18.83 23.32
N VAL A 150 1.00 18.18 24.44
CA VAL A 150 1.98 17.08 24.47
C VAL A 150 1.55 15.94 23.56
N ALA A 151 0.29 15.53 23.58
CA ALA A 151 -0.23 14.47 22.72
C ALA A 151 -0.13 14.87 21.22
N ILE A 152 -0.52 16.11 20.88
CA ILE A 152 -0.46 16.63 19.50
C ILE A 152 0.99 16.63 19.00
N VAL A 153 1.91 17.22 19.76
CA VAL A 153 3.32 17.32 19.38
C VAL A 153 3.94 15.93 19.25
N THR A 154 3.66 15.03 20.19
CA THR A 154 4.23 13.67 20.18
C THR A 154 3.75 12.86 18.97
N MET A 155 2.46 12.88 18.66
CA MET A 155 1.92 12.16 17.49
C MET A 155 2.43 12.76 16.17
N THR A 156 2.51 14.08 16.07
CA THR A 156 3.03 14.76 14.86
C THR A 156 4.50 14.46 14.67
N ALA A 157 5.30 14.56 15.73
CA ALA A 157 6.74 14.23 15.70
C ALA A 157 6.95 12.75 15.36
N GLY A 158 6.14 11.85 15.91
CA GLY A 158 6.20 10.42 15.63
C GLY A 158 5.95 10.11 14.14
N SER A 159 4.93 10.71 13.54
CA SER A 159 4.65 10.54 12.11
C SER A 159 5.79 11.12 11.23
N ALA A 160 6.31 12.29 11.57
CA ALA A 160 7.46 12.88 10.87
C ALA A 160 8.72 12.01 11.00
N MET A 161 8.96 11.41 12.17
CA MET A 161 10.07 10.49 12.38
C MET A 161 9.92 9.20 11.55
N LEU A 162 8.71 8.64 11.45
CA LEU A 162 8.47 7.46 10.61
C LEU A 162 8.66 7.76 9.12
N MET A 163 8.21 8.92 8.66
CA MET A 163 8.49 9.39 7.30
C MET A 163 9.99 9.45 7.05
N TRP A 164 10.74 10.08 7.94
CA TRP A 164 12.20 10.17 7.87
C TRP A 164 12.89 8.79 7.86
N ILE A 165 12.43 7.85 8.71
CA ILE A 165 12.95 6.47 8.73
C ILE A 165 12.69 5.79 7.37
N GLY A 166 11.48 5.92 6.81
CA GLY A 166 11.14 5.37 5.51
C GLY A 166 12.03 5.90 4.38
N GLU A 167 12.29 7.21 4.36
CA GLU A 167 13.21 7.82 3.40
C GLU A 167 14.64 7.33 3.58
N ARG A 168 15.13 7.22 4.81
CA ARG A 168 16.48 6.70 5.11
C ARG A 168 16.64 5.24 4.70
N ILE A 169 15.60 4.41 4.85
CA ILE A 169 15.62 3.04 4.32
C ILE A 169 15.69 3.06 2.80
N THR A 170 14.97 3.95 2.13
CA THR A 170 15.01 4.06 0.66
C THR A 170 16.40 4.49 0.16
N GLU A 171 17.06 5.42 0.85
CA GLU A 171 18.38 5.94 0.46
C GLU A 171 19.52 4.94 0.75
N ASN A 172 19.54 4.38 1.96
CA ASN A 172 20.67 3.60 2.48
C ASN A 172 20.37 2.11 2.66
N GLY A 173 19.13 1.70 2.47
CA GLY A 173 18.66 0.33 2.62
C GLY A 173 18.37 -0.36 1.30
N VAL A 174 17.37 -1.24 1.31
CA VAL A 174 16.92 -2.01 0.16
C VAL A 174 15.47 -1.69 -0.16
N GLY A 175 15.17 -1.40 -1.44
CA GLY A 175 13.80 -1.19 -1.92
C GLY A 175 13.17 0.13 -1.43
N ASN A 176 11.84 0.19 -1.47
CA ASN A 176 11.08 1.35 -1.01
C ASN A 176 10.85 1.25 0.51
N GLY A 177 11.53 2.10 1.29
CA GLY A 177 11.50 2.05 2.75
C GLY A 177 10.13 2.26 3.34
N ILE A 178 9.29 3.12 2.75
CA ILE A 178 7.92 3.38 3.21
C ILE A 178 7.05 2.13 3.05
N SER A 179 7.15 1.47 1.90
CA SER A 179 6.46 0.21 1.65
C SER A 179 6.92 -0.90 2.61
N ILE A 180 8.22 -0.96 2.92
CA ILE A 180 8.79 -1.93 3.85
C ILE A 180 8.30 -1.68 5.28
N VAL A 181 8.22 -0.43 5.74
CA VAL A 181 7.65 -0.11 7.07
C VAL A 181 6.17 -0.47 7.13
N LEU A 182 5.39 -0.22 6.06
CA LEU A 182 4.00 -0.68 5.96
C LEU A 182 3.89 -2.19 6.06
N LEU A 183 4.69 -2.91 5.27
CA LEU A 183 4.77 -4.37 5.30
C LEU A 183 5.03 -4.88 6.72
N PHE A 184 6.02 -4.30 7.39
CA PHE A 184 6.41 -4.69 8.74
C PHE A 184 5.30 -4.43 9.76
N ASN A 185 4.60 -3.30 9.66
CA ASN A 185 3.44 -2.99 10.49
C ASN A 185 2.33 -4.03 10.31
N ILE A 186 1.98 -4.37 9.07
CA ILE A 186 0.94 -5.36 8.78
C ILE A 186 1.35 -6.74 9.30
N ILE A 187 2.58 -7.19 9.09
CA ILE A 187 3.08 -8.48 9.60
C ILE A 187 3.04 -8.50 11.14
N SER A 188 3.29 -7.38 11.80
CA SER A 188 3.30 -7.33 13.26
C SER A 188 1.93 -7.53 13.91
N THR A 189 0.82 -7.35 13.18
CA THR A 189 -0.54 -7.63 13.68
C THR A 189 -0.98 -9.08 13.41
N MET A 190 -0.30 -9.79 12.50
CA MET A 190 -0.64 -11.17 12.15
C MET A 190 -0.73 -12.16 13.33
N PRO A 191 0.18 -12.13 14.33
CA PRO A 191 0.09 -13.05 15.47
C PRO A 191 -1.22 -12.90 16.26
N SER A 192 -1.69 -11.65 16.47
CA SER A 192 -2.95 -11.40 17.18
C SER A 192 -4.17 -11.88 16.38
N ASP A 193 -4.11 -11.77 15.06
CA ASP A 193 -5.17 -12.26 14.17
C ASP A 193 -5.23 -13.79 14.16
N MET A 194 -4.08 -14.46 14.19
CA MET A 194 -4.01 -15.92 14.31
C MET A 194 -4.65 -16.40 15.63
N ILE A 195 -4.41 -15.68 16.73
CA ILE A 195 -5.04 -15.99 18.02
C ILE A 195 -6.57 -15.82 17.91
N THR A 196 -7.03 -14.72 17.33
CA THR A 196 -8.46 -14.45 17.12
C THR A 196 -9.13 -15.53 16.26
N LEU A 197 -8.45 -15.99 15.20
CA LEU A 197 -8.93 -17.09 14.37
C LEU A 197 -9.01 -18.41 15.15
N TYR A 198 -7.98 -18.70 15.96
CA TYR A 198 -7.97 -19.88 16.83
C TYR A 198 -9.14 -19.88 17.82
N GLU A 199 -9.32 -18.79 18.56
CA GLU A 199 -10.39 -18.64 19.54
C GLU A 199 -11.78 -18.78 18.90
N ARG A 200 -12.00 -18.18 17.74
CA ARG A 200 -13.32 -18.16 17.11
C ARG A 200 -13.68 -19.44 16.37
N PHE A 201 -12.74 -20.06 15.72
CA PHE A 201 -12.99 -21.19 14.81
C PHE A 201 -12.61 -22.55 15.39
N LEU A 202 -11.63 -22.61 16.28
CA LEU A 202 -11.08 -23.86 16.78
C LEU A 202 -11.44 -24.11 18.25
N GLN A 203 -11.42 -23.08 19.07
CA GLN A 203 -11.66 -23.22 20.50
C GLN A 203 -13.10 -23.69 20.80
N GLY A 204 -13.23 -24.74 21.63
CA GLY A 204 -14.53 -25.28 22.05
C GLY A 204 -15.30 -26.10 21.02
N LYS A 205 -14.71 -26.40 19.85
CA LYS A 205 -15.33 -27.26 18.82
C LYS A 205 -14.83 -28.69 18.89
N ILE A 206 -15.61 -29.62 18.34
CA ILE A 206 -15.20 -31.03 18.19
C ILE A 206 -13.92 -31.08 17.36
N VAL A 207 -12.92 -31.87 17.78
CA VAL A 207 -11.58 -31.92 17.17
C VAL A 207 -11.63 -32.11 15.64
N ALA A 208 -12.53 -32.98 15.14
CA ALA A 208 -12.67 -33.21 13.70
C ALA A 208 -13.12 -31.94 12.95
N VAL A 209 -14.08 -31.20 13.49
CA VAL A 209 -14.58 -29.93 12.90
C VAL A 209 -13.49 -28.87 12.97
N ALA A 210 -12.77 -28.75 14.07
CA ALA A 210 -11.67 -27.81 14.23
C ALA A 210 -10.55 -28.04 13.21
N VAL A 211 -10.15 -29.30 13.03
CA VAL A 211 -9.11 -29.67 12.05
C VAL A 211 -9.55 -29.33 10.61
N VAL A 212 -10.77 -29.70 10.21
CA VAL A 212 -11.30 -29.40 8.87
C VAL A 212 -11.34 -27.89 8.65
N THR A 213 -11.82 -27.12 9.62
CA THR A 213 -11.89 -25.65 9.52
C THR A 213 -10.50 -25.03 9.42
N ALA A 214 -9.53 -25.51 10.22
CA ALA A 214 -8.15 -25.03 10.12
C ALA A 214 -7.53 -25.31 8.74
N VAL A 215 -7.75 -26.49 8.18
CA VAL A 215 -7.26 -26.86 6.83
C VAL A 215 -7.89 -25.97 5.77
N ILE A 216 -9.19 -25.68 5.86
CA ILE A 216 -9.88 -24.80 4.92
C ILE A 216 -9.31 -23.37 5.01
N ILE A 217 -9.11 -22.81 6.21
CA ILE A 217 -8.54 -21.47 6.40
C ILE A 217 -7.15 -21.39 5.78
N VAL A 218 -6.29 -22.37 6.05
CA VAL A 218 -4.93 -22.40 5.48
C VAL A 218 -4.99 -22.54 3.96
N ALA A 219 -5.83 -23.44 3.42
CA ALA A 219 -5.98 -23.63 1.98
C ALA A 219 -6.44 -22.34 1.27
N VAL A 220 -7.43 -21.64 1.81
CA VAL A 220 -7.91 -20.36 1.26
C VAL A 220 -6.83 -19.30 1.33
N SER A 221 -6.11 -19.19 2.45
CA SER A 221 -5.02 -18.21 2.62
C SER A 221 -3.89 -18.47 1.60
N VAL A 222 -3.47 -19.73 1.43
CA VAL A 222 -2.44 -20.09 0.45
C VAL A 222 -2.93 -19.84 -0.97
N ALA A 223 -4.18 -20.19 -1.31
CA ALA A 223 -4.75 -19.93 -2.62
C ALA A 223 -4.77 -18.43 -2.94
N MET A 224 -5.13 -17.59 -1.96
CA MET A 224 -5.11 -16.12 -2.10
C MET A 224 -3.69 -15.59 -2.33
N VAL A 225 -2.71 -16.05 -1.56
CA VAL A 225 -1.30 -15.66 -1.75
C VAL A 225 -0.81 -16.04 -3.14
N VAL A 226 -1.08 -17.27 -3.59
CA VAL A 226 -0.70 -17.73 -4.94
C VAL A 226 -1.37 -16.88 -6.02
N PHE A 227 -2.66 -16.58 -5.87
CA PHE A 227 -3.39 -15.74 -6.81
C PHE A 227 -2.80 -14.32 -6.88
N VAL A 228 -2.46 -13.72 -5.74
CA VAL A 228 -1.83 -12.39 -5.70
C VAL A 228 -0.44 -12.42 -6.34
N ILE A 229 0.37 -13.46 -6.11
CA ILE A 229 1.68 -13.62 -6.76
C ILE A 229 1.52 -13.67 -8.29
N ILE A 230 0.57 -14.48 -8.78
CA ILE A 230 0.29 -14.57 -10.22
C ILE A 230 -0.14 -13.20 -10.77
N LEU A 231 -1.01 -12.49 -10.07
CA LEU A 231 -1.50 -11.17 -10.49
C LEU A 231 -0.38 -10.12 -10.55
N GLN A 232 0.54 -10.14 -9.58
CA GLN A 232 1.64 -9.17 -9.49
C GLN A 232 2.79 -9.45 -10.46
N ASP A 233 3.00 -10.72 -10.81
CA ASP A 233 4.11 -11.14 -11.66
C ASP A 233 3.69 -11.36 -13.12
N ALA A 234 2.38 -11.37 -13.39
CA ALA A 234 1.83 -11.50 -14.73
C ALA A 234 2.22 -10.30 -15.61
N GLU A 235 2.81 -10.59 -16.76
CA GLU A 235 3.21 -9.57 -17.73
C GLU A 235 2.82 -9.98 -19.16
N ARG A 236 2.40 -9.01 -19.95
CA ARG A 236 2.21 -9.16 -21.39
C ARG A 236 3.45 -8.64 -22.12
N ARG A 237 4.15 -9.51 -22.83
CA ARG A 237 5.34 -9.16 -23.61
C ARG A 237 4.96 -8.78 -25.02
N ILE A 238 5.23 -7.52 -25.40
CA ILE A 238 5.02 -7.02 -26.75
C ILE A 238 6.34 -7.12 -27.50
N PRO A 239 6.39 -7.89 -28.64
CA PRO A 239 7.62 -8.03 -29.39
C PRO A 239 8.00 -6.72 -30.09
N VAL A 240 9.25 -6.31 -29.96
CA VAL A 240 9.83 -5.13 -30.61
C VAL A 240 11.05 -5.55 -31.41
N GLN A 241 11.15 -5.08 -32.64
CA GLN A 241 12.30 -5.29 -33.48
C GLN A 241 13.05 -3.97 -33.66
N TYR A 242 14.36 -4.04 -33.54
CA TYR A 242 15.24 -2.89 -33.86
C TYR A 242 15.84 -3.06 -35.22
N SER A 243 15.87 -1.97 -36.02
CA SER A 243 16.49 -1.97 -37.34
C SER A 243 18.00 -2.21 -37.23
N LYS A 244 18.52 -3.04 -38.10
CA LYS A 244 19.96 -3.27 -38.18
C LYS A 244 20.65 -1.99 -38.65
N LYS A 245 21.66 -1.50 -37.91
CA LYS A 245 22.52 -0.38 -38.32
C LYS A 245 23.85 -0.93 -38.79
N MET A 246 24.30 -0.44 -39.93
CA MET A 246 25.67 -0.68 -40.39
C MET A 246 26.63 0.25 -39.64
N GLN A 247 27.56 -0.32 -38.88
CA GLN A 247 28.65 0.41 -38.25
C GLN A 247 29.97 -0.05 -38.85
N GLY A 248 30.42 0.67 -39.85
CA GLY A 248 31.55 0.26 -40.68
C GLY A 248 31.21 -0.96 -41.56
N ARG A 249 32.07 -2.00 -41.55
CA ARG A 249 31.87 -3.27 -42.31
C ARG A 249 31.07 -4.34 -41.55
N LYS A 250 30.65 -4.08 -40.29
CA LYS A 250 29.89 -5.03 -39.51
C LYS A 250 28.43 -4.58 -39.34
N MET A 251 27.50 -5.50 -39.57
CA MET A 251 26.10 -5.31 -39.21
C MET A 251 25.97 -5.45 -37.69
N VAL A 252 25.56 -4.37 -36.99
CA VAL A 252 25.28 -4.34 -35.55
C VAL A 252 23.79 -4.05 -35.39
N GLY A 253 23.13 -4.81 -34.52
CA GLY A 253 21.70 -4.69 -34.26
C GLY A 253 20.86 -5.82 -34.87
N GLY A 254 19.56 -5.72 -34.76
CA GLY A 254 18.62 -6.76 -35.20
C GLY A 254 18.25 -7.72 -34.11
N GLN A 255 18.52 -7.38 -32.83
CA GLN A 255 17.96 -8.13 -31.72
C GLN A 255 16.45 -7.83 -31.61
N SER A 256 15.64 -8.89 -31.58
CA SER A 256 14.26 -8.79 -31.15
C SER A 256 14.23 -8.76 -29.64
N THR A 257 13.64 -7.72 -29.07
CA THR A 257 13.37 -7.62 -27.64
C THR A 257 11.89 -7.52 -27.41
N SER A 258 11.46 -7.52 -26.18
CA SER A 258 10.04 -7.35 -25.82
C SER A 258 9.88 -6.28 -24.77
N ILE A 259 8.79 -5.51 -24.88
CA ILE A 259 8.36 -4.59 -23.82
C ILE A 259 7.45 -5.37 -22.87
N PRO A 260 7.85 -5.59 -21.60
CA PRO A 260 6.98 -6.22 -20.62
C PRO A 260 5.97 -5.19 -20.07
N LEU A 261 4.69 -5.41 -20.29
CA LEU A 261 3.61 -4.68 -19.65
C LEU A 261 3.04 -5.53 -18.51
N LYS A 262 3.18 -5.08 -17.29
CA LYS A 262 2.62 -5.77 -16.13
C LYS A 262 1.11 -5.71 -16.16
N VAL A 263 0.42 -6.82 -15.83
CA VAL A 263 -1.05 -6.87 -15.75
C VAL A 263 -1.54 -5.97 -14.62
N ASN A 264 -0.86 -5.96 -13.50
CA ASN A 264 -1.11 -5.02 -12.42
C ASN A 264 -0.04 -3.92 -12.42
N THR A 265 -0.11 -2.99 -13.39
CA THR A 265 0.80 -1.85 -13.50
C THR A 265 0.63 -0.86 -12.34
N ALA A 266 -0.61 -0.69 -11.87
CA ALA A 266 -0.95 0.21 -10.78
C ALA A 266 -0.56 -0.34 -9.38
N GLY A 267 -0.21 -1.63 -9.28
CA GLY A 267 0.17 -2.25 -8.01
C GLY A 267 -0.96 -2.29 -7.00
N VAL A 268 -0.64 -1.88 -5.78
CA VAL A 268 -1.56 -1.86 -4.63
C VAL A 268 -2.28 -0.52 -4.47
N ILE A 269 -1.76 0.51 -5.13
CA ILE A 269 -2.15 1.91 -4.92
C ILE A 269 -3.65 2.16 -5.13
N PRO A 270 -4.32 1.63 -6.18
CA PRO A 270 -5.75 1.84 -6.38
C PRO A 270 -6.61 1.37 -5.19
N VAL A 271 -6.22 0.25 -4.59
CA VAL A 271 -6.93 -0.34 -3.46
C VAL A 271 -6.75 0.49 -2.20
N ILE A 272 -5.52 0.98 -1.96
CA ILE A 272 -5.23 1.88 -0.83
C ILE A 272 -6.02 3.19 -0.97
N PHE A 273 -6.09 3.76 -2.19
CA PHE A 273 -6.83 5.00 -2.44
C PHE A 273 -8.33 4.81 -2.23
N ALA A 274 -8.91 3.75 -2.78
CA ALA A 274 -10.32 3.43 -2.60
C ALA A 274 -10.65 3.23 -1.12
N SER A 275 -9.84 2.45 -0.40
CA SER A 275 -10.01 2.21 1.04
C SER A 275 -9.88 3.49 1.86
N SER A 276 -8.87 4.32 1.58
CA SER A 276 -8.65 5.57 2.29
C SER A 276 -9.79 6.56 2.06
N LEU A 277 -10.26 6.69 0.83
CA LEU A 277 -11.36 7.58 0.49
C LEU A 277 -12.68 7.16 1.17
N MET A 278 -12.95 5.84 1.22
CA MET A 278 -14.14 5.30 1.89
C MET A 278 -14.04 5.42 3.41
N SER A 279 -12.85 5.22 3.98
CA SER A 279 -12.65 5.26 5.44
C SER A 279 -12.60 6.69 5.99
N PHE A 280 -12.18 7.67 5.20
CA PHE A 280 -11.99 9.05 5.64
C PHE A 280 -13.26 9.69 6.27
N PRO A 281 -14.46 9.62 5.65
CA PRO A 281 -15.68 10.16 6.26
C PRO A 281 -16.05 9.42 7.56
N VAL A 282 -15.81 8.10 7.61
CA VAL A 282 -16.13 7.28 8.80
C VAL A 282 -15.21 7.63 9.97
N VAL A 283 -13.93 7.88 9.70
CA VAL A 283 -12.96 8.32 10.71
C VAL A 283 -13.33 9.71 11.24
N ILE A 284 -13.65 10.66 10.37
CA ILE A 284 -14.10 11.99 10.79
C ILE A 284 -15.35 11.88 11.65
N ALA A 285 -16.33 11.09 11.24
CA ALA A 285 -17.58 10.88 11.99
C ALA A 285 -17.32 10.31 13.40
N GLY A 286 -16.27 9.49 13.58
CA GLY A 286 -15.86 8.97 14.88
C GLY A 286 -15.47 10.04 15.90
N PHE A 287 -15.04 11.24 15.45
CA PHE A 287 -14.75 12.38 16.34
C PHE A 287 -16.03 13.08 16.83
N PHE A 288 -17.13 12.94 16.10
CA PHE A 288 -18.41 13.55 16.43
C PHE A 288 -19.39 12.50 16.96
N GLN A 289 -20.36 12.93 17.74
CA GLN A 289 -21.47 12.04 18.12
C GLN A 289 -22.47 12.00 16.95
N VAL A 290 -22.32 11.00 16.10
CA VAL A 290 -23.21 10.84 14.94
C VAL A 290 -24.38 9.95 15.33
N ASN A 291 -25.60 10.45 15.11
CA ASN A 291 -26.80 9.64 15.22
C ASN A 291 -26.95 8.80 13.96
N TYR A 292 -26.82 7.46 14.08
CA TYR A 292 -26.89 6.52 12.97
C TYR A 292 -28.29 6.34 12.37
N ASP A 293 -29.33 6.86 13.01
CA ASP A 293 -30.70 6.84 12.47
C ASP A 293 -30.94 7.91 11.42
N THR A 294 -30.08 8.94 11.35
CA THR A 294 -30.15 10.00 10.35
C THR A 294 -29.67 9.51 8.97
N ILE A 295 -30.05 10.21 7.90
CA ILE A 295 -29.60 9.92 6.53
C ILE A 295 -28.06 9.92 6.46
N GLY A 296 -27.41 10.90 7.10
CA GLY A 296 -25.95 10.97 7.19
C GLY A 296 -25.34 9.77 7.89
N GLY A 297 -25.93 9.32 9.00
CA GLY A 297 -25.50 8.11 9.72
C GLY A 297 -25.65 6.83 8.88
N LYS A 298 -26.73 6.71 8.09
CA LYS A 298 -26.94 5.57 7.18
C LYS A 298 -25.90 5.56 6.04
N ILE A 299 -25.53 6.72 5.50
CA ILE A 299 -24.45 6.86 4.50
C ILE A 299 -23.12 6.41 5.10
N LEU A 300 -22.81 6.83 6.32
CA LEU A 300 -21.59 6.41 7.02
C LEU A 300 -21.54 4.89 7.25
N LEU A 301 -22.67 4.28 7.60
CA LEU A 301 -22.77 2.82 7.70
C LEU A 301 -22.56 2.14 6.36
N ALA A 302 -23.08 2.70 5.27
CA ALA A 302 -22.85 2.16 3.92
C ALA A 302 -21.38 2.30 3.47
N LEU A 303 -20.64 3.31 3.94
CA LEU A 303 -19.21 3.49 3.65
C LEU A 303 -18.32 2.54 4.47
N ASN A 304 -18.84 1.95 5.55
CA ASN A 304 -18.08 1.05 6.42
C ASN A 304 -18.05 -0.38 5.86
N SER A 305 -16.86 -0.93 5.67
CA SER A 305 -16.63 -2.27 5.09
C SER A 305 -17.31 -3.42 5.84
N SER A 306 -17.48 -3.30 7.16
CA SER A 306 -18.18 -4.31 7.98
C SER A 306 -19.65 -4.47 7.65
N SER A 307 -20.27 -3.44 7.07
CA SER A 307 -21.70 -3.43 6.76
C SER A 307 -22.02 -3.98 5.36
N TRP A 308 -21.00 -4.16 4.49
CA TRP A 308 -21.21 -4.44 3.06
C TRP A 308 -21.79 -5.83 2.77
N PHE A 309 -21.43 -6.81 3.59
CA PHE A 309 -21.92 -8.18 3.43
C PHE A 309 -22.69 -8.65 4.68
N ASN A 310 -23.77 -7.92 5.01
CA ASN A 310 -24.66 -8.31 6.10
C ASN A 310 -26.01 -8.76 5.53
N PRO A 311 -26.37 -10.06 5.67
CA PRO A 311 -27.64 -10.58 5.16
C PRO A 311 -28.90 -9.89 5.74
N GLU A 312 -28.79 -9.34 6.97
CA GLU A 312 -29.88 -8.67 7.64
C GLU A 312 -30.16 -7.25 7.09
N ARG A 313 -29.17 -6.64 6.45
CA ARG A 313 -29.24 -5.24 5.97
C ARG A 313 -28.64 -5.06 4.57
N PRO A 314 -29.26 -5.63 3.51
CA PRO A 314 -28.69 -5.63 2.17
C PRO A 314 -28.54 -4.22 1.54
N ALA A 315 -29.25 -3.21 2.05
CA ALA A 315 -29.14 -1.83 1.58
C ALA A 315 -27.73 -1.23 1.71
N TYR A 316 -26.92 -1.69 2.67
CA TYR A 316 -25.56 -1.21 2.86
C TYR A 316 -24.52 -1.81 1.89
N SER A 317 -24.90 -2.84 1.10
CA SER A 317 -24.07 -3.40 0.03
C SER A 317 -23.78 -2.39 -1.10
N VAL A 318 -24.51 -1.26 -1.15
CA VAL A 318 -24.20 -0.14 -2.06
C VAL A 318 -22.76 0.37 -1.86
N GLY A 319 -22.25 0.37 -0.61
CA GLY A 319 -20.87 0.74 -0.34
C GLY A 319 -19.86 -0.16 -1.03
N LEU A 320 -20.14 -1.46 -1.14
CA LEU A 320 -19.30 -2.41 -1.87
C LEU A 320 -19.23 -2.08 -3.36
N ILE A 321 -20.36 -1.71 -3.96
CA ILE A 321 -20.41 -1.32 -5.38
C ILE A 321 -19.59 -0.05 -5.62
N VAL A 322 -19.73 0.93 -4.73
CA VAL A 322 -18.93 2.17 -4.78
C VAL A 322 -17.43 1.86 -4.63
N TYR A 323 -17.07 0.96 -3.72
CA TYR A 323 -15.69 0.53 -3.52
C TYR A 323 -15.09 -0.14 -4.77
N ILE A 324 -15.84 -1.05 -5.40
CA ILE A 324 -15.44 -1.69 -6.66
C ILE A 324 -15.25 -0.65 -7.77
N ALA A 325 -16.21 0.27 -7.92
CA ALA A 325 -16.12 1.35 -8.90
C ALA A 325 -14.88 2.24 -8.67
N LEU A 326 -14.58 2.58 -7.41
CA LEU A 326 -13.40 3.35 -7.05
C LEU A 326 -12.10 2.61 -7.39
N ILE A 327 -12.01 1.30 -7.11
CA ILE A 327 -10.83 0.50 -7.49
C ILE A 327 -10.59 0.57 -9.00
N ILE A 328 -11.63 0.41 -9.81
CA ILE A 328 -11.52 0.49 -11.27
C ILE A 328 -11.06 1.88 -11.70
N VAL A 329 -11.74 2.93 -11.22
CA VAL A 329 -11.40 4.32 -11.56
C VAL A 329 -9.95 4.63 -11.19
N PHE A 330 -9.51 4.27 -9.99
CA PHE A 330 -8.14 4.52 -9.56
C PHE A 330 -7.12 3.65 -10.29
N ALA A 331 -7.48 2.42 -10.72
CA ALA A 331 -6.59 1.59 -11.52
C ALA A 331 -6.32 2.23 -12.88
N TYR A 332 -7.34 2.70 -13.58
CA TYR A 332 -7.19 3.43 -14.84
C TYR A 332 -6.42 4.73 -14.63
N PHE A 333 -6.83 5.51 -13.65
CA PHE A 333 -6.22 6.80 -13.34
C PHE A 333 -4.72 6.66 -13.04
N TYR A 334 -4.34 5.77 -12.13
CA TYR A 334 -2.93 5.59 -11.75
C TYR A 334 -2.08 5.03 -12.88
N THR A 335 -2.62 4.13 -13.68
CA THR A 335 -1.87 3.59 -14.82
C THR A 335 -1.64 4.63 -15.89
N SER A 336 -2.61 5.53 -16.15
CA SER A 336 -2.44 6.62 -17.11
C SER A 336 -1.34 7.62 -16.72
N ILE A 337 -1.09 7.77 -15.41
CA ILE A 337 0.00 8.61 -14.88
C ILE A 337 1.36 7.91 -14.99
N THR A 338 1.38 6.62 -14.65
CA THR A 338 2.62 5.86 -14.52
C THR A 338 3.20 5.46 -15.86
N PHE A 339 2.35 5.24 -16.86
CA PHE A 339 2.74 4.81 -18.19
C PHE A 339 2.19 5.75 -19.26
N ASN A 340 3.09 6.41 -19.97
CA ASN A 340 2.76 7.30 -21.10
C ASN A 340 3.06 6.59 -22.44
N PRO A 341 2.05 6.07 -23.14
CA PRO A 341 2.24 5.33 -24.39
C PRO A 341 2.88 6.17 -25.49
N LEU A 342 2.57 7.47 -25.54
CA LEU A 342 3.12 8.39 -26.53
C LEU A 342 4.62 8.58 -26.34
N GLU A 343 5.07 8.74 -25.11
CA GLU A 343 6.51 8.87 -24.81
C GLU A 343 7.26 7.59 -25.13
N VAL A 344 6.72 6.41 -24.78
CA VAL A 344 7.30 5.10 -25.10
C VAL A 344 7.40 4.92 -26.61
N ALA A 345 6.34 5.22 -27.37
CA ALA A 345 6.33 5.11 -28.83
C ALA A 345 7.35 6.06 -29.48
N ASN A 346 7.50 7.29 -28.97
CA ASN A 346 8.48 8.26 -29.45
C ASN A 346 9.92 7.82 -29.13
N ASN A 347 10.17 7.29 -27.94
CA ASN A 347 11.48 6.76 -27.54
C ASN A 347 11.87 5.55 -28.37
N MET A 348 10.92 4.65 -28.65
CA MET A 348 11.12 3.54 -29.60
C MET A 348 11.47 4.03 -30.98
N LYS A 349 10.73 5.01 -31.52
CA LYS A 349 11.00 5.59 -32.85
C LYS A 349 12.40 6.20 -32.92
N LYS A 350 12.83 6.96 -31.91
CA LYS A 350 14.18 7.54 -31.79
C LYS A 350 15.27 6.47 -31.77
N SER A 351 15.02 5.35 -31.11
CA SER A 351 15.95 4.21 -31.00
C SER A 351 15.95 3.30 -32.26
N GLY A 352 15.07 3.56 -33.25
CA GLY A 352 14.94 2.73 -34.45
C GLY A 352 14.19 1.41 -34.19
N GLY A 353 13.43 1.32 -33.07
CA GLY A 353 12.57 0.19 -32.74
C GLY A 353 11.17 0.33 -33.34
N PHE A 354 10.57 -0.77 -33.69
CA PHE A 354 9.20 -0.84 -34.18
C PHE A 354 8.51 -2.14 -33.75
N ILE A 355 7.21 -2.10 -33.68
CA ILE A 355 6.38 -3.29 -33.43
C ILE A 355 6.07 -3.91 -34.80
N PRO A 356 6.29 -5.22 -35.00
CA PRO A 356 6.00 -5.86 -36.28
C PRO A 356 4.54 -5.64 -36.70
N GLY A 357 4.34 -5.14 -37.93
CA GLY A 357 3.03 -4.84 -38.49
C GLY A 357 2.42 -3.48 -38.13
N ILE A 358 3.10 -2.66 -37.29
CA ILE A 358 2.62 -1.34 -36.88
C ILE A 358 3.61 -0.25 -37.24
N ARG A 359 3.12 0.86 -37.80
CA ARG A 359 3.98 2.01 -38.18
C ARG A 359 4.50 2.70 -36.91
N PRO A 360 5.81 3.06 -36.86
CA PRO A 360 6.39 3.80 -35.74
C PRO A 360 5.72 5.18 -35.55
N GLY A 361 5.54 5.60 -34.31
CA GLY A 361 4.96 6.88 -33.91
C GLY A 361 3.53 6.75 -33.38
N LYS A 362 2.61 7.62 -33.80
CA LYS A 362 1.24 7.67 -33.28
C LYS A 362 0.49 6.33 -33.35
N PRO A 363 0.54 5.55 -34.47
CA PRO A 363 -0.12 4.25 -34.52
C PRO A 363 0.41 3.25 -33.50
N THR A 364 1.69 3.36 -33.12
CA THR A 364 2.29 2.54 -32.06
C THR A 364 1.75 2.97 -30.70
N SER A 365 1.59 4.27 -30.45
CA SER A 365 0.97 4.78 -29.21
C SER A 365 -0.48 4.30 -29.09
N ASP A 366 -1.28 4.44 -30.15
CA ASP A 366 -2.70 4.03 -30.16
C ASP A 366 -2.85 2.51 -29.91
N TYR A 367 -1.93 1.72 -30.47
CA TYR A 367 -1.90 0.27 -30.20
C TYR A 367 -1.53 -0.07 -28.76
N LEU A 368 -0.55 0.62 -28.18
CA LEU A 368 -0.16 0.44 -26.79
C LEU A 368 -1.29 0.85 -25.84
N ASP A 369 -1.99 1.96 -26.12
CA ASP A 369 -3.15 2.41 -25.37
C ASP A 369 -4.25 1.36 -25.36
N GLY A 370 -4.63 0.83 -26.52
CA GLY A 370 -5.64 -0.20 -26.61
C GLY A 370 -5.29 -1.49 -25.84
N ILE A 371 -4.01 -1.89 -25.84
CA ILE A 371 -3.56 -3.04 -25.03
C ILE A 371 -3.64 -2.72 -23.53
N LEU A 372 -3.24 -1.51 -23.14
CA LEU A 372 -3.25 -1.08 -21.74
C LEU A 372 -4.67 -1.08 -21.17
N GLU A 373 -5.66 -0.58 -21.91
CA GLU A 373 -7.05 -0.59 -21.46
C GLU A 373 -7.53 -1.99 -21.05
N TYR A 374 -7.26 -3.01 -21.89
CA TYR A 374 -7.60 -4.39 -21.56
C TYR A 374 -6.81 -4.94 -20.37
N ILE A 375 -5.52 -4.65 -20.31
CA ILE A 375 -4.63 -5.11 -19.23
C ILE A 375 -5.07 -4.50 -17.90
N ILE A 376 -5.38 -3.20 -17.88
CA ILE A 376 -5.84 -2.50 -16.67
C ILE A 376 -7.14 -3.11 -16.16
N LEU A 377 -8.10 -3.39 -17.06
CA LEU A 377 -9.36 -4.02 -16.68
C LEU A 377 -9.15 -5.39 -16.04
N ILE A 378 -8.30 -6.23 -16.66
CA ILE A 378 -7.96 -7.55 -16.11
C ILE A 378 -7.29 -7.43 -14.75
N GLY A 379 -6.32 -6.51 -14.60
CA GLY A 379 -5.65 -6.20 -13.35
C GLY A 379 -6.62 -5.73 -12.27
N ALA A 380 -7.51 -4.79 -12.60
CA ALA A 380 -8.54 -4.28 -11.70
C ALA A 380 -9.51 -5.39 -11.25
N CYS A 381 -9.96 -6.25 -12.16
CA CYS A 381 -10.79 -7.42 -11.81
C CYS A 381 -10.04 -8.36 -10.85
N GLY A 382 -8.75 -8.60 -11.10
CA GLY A 382 -7.91 -9.39 -10.18
C GLY A 382 -7.82 -8.77 -8.78
N LEU A 383 -7.59 -7.45 -8.69
CA LEU A 383 -7.58 -6.72 -7.42
C LEU A 383 -8.92 -6.79 -6.70
N ILE A 384 -10.02 -6.64 -7.43
CA ILE A 384 -11.38 -6.73 -6.88
C ILE A 384 -11.61 -8.12 -6.27
N ILE A 385 -11.25 -9.19 -6.97
CA ILE A 385 -11.39 -10.56 -6.44
C ILE A 385 -10.63 -10.71 -5.12
N VAL A 386 -9.38 -10.24 -5.07
CA VAL A 386 -8.56 -10.32 -3.84
C VAL A 386 -9.18 -9.53 -2.70
N CYS A 387 -9.78 -8.37 -2.97
CA CYS A 387 -10.43 -7.55 -1.94
C CYS A 387 -11.77 -8.13 -1.50
N LEU A 388 -12.55 -8.73 -2.41
CA LEU A 388 -13.88 -9.26 -2.13
C LEU A 388 -13.85 -10.52 -1.26
N VAL A 389 -12.91 -11.43 -1.51
CA VAL A 389 -12.86 -12.72 -0.79
C VAL A 389 -12.83 -12.55 0.73
N PRO A 390 -11.95 -11.72 1.31
CA PRO A 390 -11.96 -11.49 2.76
C PRO A 390 -13.21 -10.78 3.27
N ILE A 391 -13.78 -9.86 2.49
CA ILE A 391 -15.01 -9.14 2.86
C ILE A 391 -16.18 -10.13 2.94
N ILE A 392 -16.29 -11.03 1.97
CA ILE A 392 -17.32 -12.07 1.97
C ILE A 392 -17.12 -13.04 3.13
N VAL A 393 -15.87 -13.49 3.36
CA VAL A 393 -15.54 -14.40 4.47
C VAL A 393 -15.85 -13.75 5.82
N SER A 394 -15.44 -12.49 5.99
CA SER A 394 -15.72 -11.69 7.19
C SER A 394 -17.21 -11.54 7.46
N GLY A 395 -18.01 -11.26 6.42
CA GLY A 395 -19.46 -11.12 6.52
C GLY A 395 -20.18 -12.42 6.82
N LEU A 396 -19.82 -13.53 6.15
CA LEU A 396 -20.44 -14.85 6.35
C LEU A 396 -20.16 -15.42 7.74
N PHE A 397 -18.94 -15.25 8.25
CA PHE A 397 -18.51 -15.80 9.53
C PHE A 397 -18.59 -14.81 10.69
N SER A 398 -19.05 -13.58 10.44
CA SER A 398 -19.11 -12.49 11.42
C SER A 398 -17.79 -12.28 12.17
N VAL A 399 -16.67 -12.42 11.47
CA VAL A 399 -15.32 -12.20 12.00
C VAL A 399 -14.89 -10.80 11.65
N SER A 400 -15.21 -9.86 12.52
CA SER A 400 -14.82 -8.46 12.37
C SER A 400 -13.39 -8.26 12.80
N ARG A 401 -12.39 -8.42 12.13
CA ARG A 401 -10.95 -8.14 12.39
C ARG A 401 -10.02 -9.22 11.86
N LEU A 402 -10.12 -9.55 10.57
CA LEU A 402 -9.04 -10.28 9.95
C LEU A 402 -8.13 -9.27 9.25
N SER A 403 -6.95 -9.02 9.81
CA SER A 403 -5.87 -8.27 9.12
C SER A 403 -5.38 -9.01 7.86
N PHE A 404 -5.76 -10.27 7.69
CA PHE A 404 -5.69 -11.01 6.42
C PHE A 404 -6.70 -10.49 5.38
N GLY A 405 -7.13 -9.22 5.49
CA GLY A 405 -7.91 -8.56 4.46
C GLY A 405 -7.18 -8.55 3.13
N GLY A 406 -7.92 -8.58 2.01
CA GLY A 406 -7.33 -8.62 0.68
C GLY A 406 -6.30 -7.51 0.43
N THR A 407 -6.54 -6.31 0.98
CA THR A 407 -5.61 -5.19 0.91
C THR A 407 -4.26 -5.51 1.56
N SER A 408 -4.25 -6.10 2.75
CA SER A 408 -3.03 -6.46 3.48
C SER A 408 -2.22 -7.53 2.74
N LEU A 409 -2.88 -8.56 2.20
CA LEU A 409 -2.22 -9.59 1.42
C LEU A 409 -1.58 -9.03 0.14
N ILE A 410 -2.27 -8.14 -0.58
CA ILE A 410 -1.73 -7.51 -1.78
C ILE A 410 -0.50 -6.68 -1.42
N ILE A 411 -0.56 -5.90 -0.32
CA ILE A 411 0.57 -5.10 0.16
C ILE A 411 1.76 -6.01 0.52
N ILE A 412 1.53 -7.05 1.31
CA ILE A 412 2.58 -7.99 1.73
C ILE A 412 3.26 -8.60 0.51
N VAL A 413 2.49 -9.21 -0.39
CA VAL A 413 3.05 -9.92 -1.55
C VAL A 413 3.71 -8.92 -2.52
N GLY A 414 3.06 -7.78 -2.79
CA GLY A 414 3.59 -6.76 -3.68
C GLY A 414 4.93 -6.19 -3.21
N VAL A 415 5.00 -5.80 -1.94
CA VAL A 415 6.23 -5.22 -1.36
C VAL A 415 7.34 -6.25 -1.26
N VAL A 416 7.03 -7.51 -0.89
CA VAL A 416 8.03 -8.59 -0.85
C VAL A 416 8.61 -8.85 -2.24
N LEU A 417 7.77 -8.95 -3.28
CA LEU A 417 8.23 -9.15 -4.66
C LEU A 417 9.07 -7.97 -5.16
N GLU A 418 8.63 -6.74 -4.89
CA GLU A 418 9.37 -5.53 -5.26
C GLU A 418 10.72 -5.46 -4.56
N THR A 419 10.77 -5.76 -3.27
CA THR A 419 12.01 -5.78 -2.49
C THR A 419 12.98 -6.85 -2.99
N ILE A 420 12.49 -8.05 -3.32
CA ILE A 420 13.32 -9.12 -3.89
C ILE A 420 13.90 -8.69 -5.25
N LYS A 421 13.09 -8.10 -6.13
CA LYS A 421 13.54 -7.59 -7.44
C LYS A 421 14.57 -6.46 -7.26
N ALA A 422 14.41 -5.60 -6.25
CA ALA A 422 15.38 -4.57 -5.92
C ALA A 422 16.73 -5.16 -5.46
N VAL A 423 16.69 -6.20 -4.62
CA VAL A 423 17.90 -6.94 -4.20
C VAL A 423 18.57 -7.59 -5.39
N GLU A 424 17.83 -8.28 -6.25
CA GLU A 424 18.35 -8.93 -7.46
C GLU A 424 19.01 -7.93 -8.40
N SER A 425 18.38 -6.79 -8.63
CA SER A 425 18.94 -5.70 -9.46
C SER A 425 20.26 -5.19 -8.89
N GLN A 426 20.37 -4.96 -7.57
CA GLN A 426 21.61 -4.54 -6.94
C GLN A 426 22.72 -5.58 -7.04
N MET A 427 22.39 -6.86 -7.01
CA MET A 427 23.35 -7.96 -7.18
C MET A 427 23.86 -8.05 -8.63
N LEU A 428 22.99 -7.85 -9.65
CA LEU A 428 23.35 -7.91 -11.07
C LEU A 428 24.30 -6.78 -11.47
N VAL A 429 24.03 -5.56 -11.01
CA VAL A 429 24.90 -4.39 -11.31
C VAL A 429 26.35 -4.62 -10.86
N ARG A 430 26.56 -5.38 -9.82
CA ARG A 430 27.89 -5.65 -9.30
C ARG A 430 28.64 -6.77 -10.03
N ASN A 431 27.94 -7.81 -10.46
CA ASN A 431 28.55 -8.86 -11.27
C ASN A 431 29.10 -8.28 -12.59
N TYR A 432 28.50 -7.21 -13.11
CA TYR A 432 28.99 -6.52 -14.30
C TYR A 432 30.23 -5.66 -14.04
N LYS A 433 30.39 -5.07 -12.82
CA LYS A 433 31.58 -4.30 -12.46
C LYS A 433 32.81 -5.20 -12.20
N GLY A 434 32.61 -6.44 -11.79
CA GLY A 434 33.70 -7.42 -11.63
C GLY A 434 34.34 -7.86 -12.95
N PHE A 435 33.61 -7.78 -14.05
CA PHE A 435 34.14 -8.09 -15.39
C PHE A 435 34.93 -6.93 -16.06
N LEU A 436 34.88 -5.74 -15.48
CA LEU A 436 35.56 -4.54 -16.03
C LEU A 436 36.85 -4.19 -15.26
N ASN A 437 37.15 -4.91 -14.17
CA ASN A 437 38.31 -4.69 -13.31
C ASN A 437 39.35 -5.82 -13.35
N ASP A 438 39.25 -6.76 -14.30
CA ASP A 438 40.27 -7.77 -14.62
C ASP A 438 40.93 -7.40 -16.02
#